data_34e383eacfd767636d60dd7919f4ec40
#
_entry.id   34e383eacfd767636d60dd7919f4ec40
#
_cell.length_a   1.000
_cell.length_b   1.000
_cell.length_c   1.000
_cell.angle_alpha   90.00
_cell.angle_beta   90.00
_cell.angle_gamma   90.00
#
_symmetry.space_group_name_H-M   'P 1'
#
loop_
_entity.id
_entity.type
_entity.pdbx_description
1 polymer ?
#
loop_
_entity_poly.entity_id
_entity_poly.type
_entity_poly.pdbx_seq_one_letter_code
_entity_poly.pdbx_strand_id
1 'polypeptide(L)'
;MRCLLQTAVYQLQYLDKVPARAVFFDSTEIAKKLGHQGVAKFVTGVLRQAQRSGYPDPMTIADPIQRLAITSSTPVWLVKKLQAQLGETKTAKILAAINQPAHASIRVNTTKTTAAALLKALQPQFPALKESPLTPVGLVAPGGHLAGTREFADGLYTMQDESSMLVAPSLDVQPGDQVLDACAAPGGKTTHIAQYLDPDQGGRVTALDLHANKVRLIQQNAKRLDLDDRVAAQVMDARQVAANFAAESFDKILVDAPCSGLGLIRRKPEIKYTKQPEDLQHLQKIQLAILDSVAPTLKIGGRLTYSTCTMVKEENQDVVAHFLATHPEFEQVPVLTLKPLAKTHGAPALQLFPDDYDTDGFFIASLIRRK
;
A
#
# COMPACT_ATOMS: atom_id res chain seq x y z
N MET A 1 20.15 24.67 -6.25
CA MET A 1 21.53 24.14 -6.45
C MET A 1 21.66 22.69 -6.01
N ARG A 2 21.30 22.33 -4.77
CA ARG A 2 21.40 20.94 -4.26
C ARG A 2 20.73 19.92 -5.20
N CYS A 3 19.48 20.13 -5.59
CA CYS A 3 18.75 19.22 -6.49
C CYS A 3 19.44 19.10 -7.86
N LEU A 4 19.98 20.21 -8.39
CA LEU A 4 20.72 20.20 -9.66
C LEU A 4 21.96 19.32 -9.58
N LEU A 5 22.76 19.46 -8.51
CA LEU A 5 23.95 18.62 -8.28
C LEU A 5 23.57 17.16 -8.10
N GLN A 6 22.52 16.86 -7.31
CA GLN A 6 22.03 15.49 -7.11
C GLN A 6 21.58 14.85 -8.43
N THR A 7 20.81 15.58 -9.26
CA THR A 7 20.37 15.12 -10.57
C THR A 7 21.54 14.86 -11.51
N ALA A 8 22.53 15.77 -11.54
CA ALA A 8 23.70 15.63 -12.38
C ALA A 8 24.57 14.42 -11.95
N VAL A 9 24.83 14.26 -10.64
CA VAL A 9 25.55 13.10 -10.10
C VAL A 9 24.83 11.80 -10.42
N TYR A 10 23.51 11.78 -10.24
CA TYR A 10 22.69 10.60 -10.59
C TYR A 10 22.85 10.21 -12.07
N GLN A 11 22.75 11.19 -12.98
CA GLN A 11 22.95 10.94 -14.41
C GLN A 11 24.35 10.41 -14.72
N LEU A 12 25.39 11.01 -14.12
CA LEU A 12 26.78 10.59 -14.32
C LEU A 12 27.06 9.16 -13.81
N GLN A 13 26.35 8.73 -12.76
CA GLN A 13 26.64 7.47 -12.06
C GLN A 13 25.74 6.31 -12.51
N TYR A 14 24.51 6.59 -12.92
CA TYR A 14 23.48 5.55 -13.11
C TYR A 14 22.82 5.54 -14.49
N LEU A 15 23.10 6.52 -15.35
CA LEU A 15 22.49 6.59 -16.68
C LEU A 15 23.53 6.41 -17.79
N ASP A 16 23.83 5.17 -18.16
CA ASP A 16 24.83 4.82 -19.16
C ASP A 16 24.59 5.45 -20.54
N LYS A 17 23.33 5.75 -20.88
CA LYS A 17 22.96 6.35 -22.18
C LYS A 17 23.08 7.88 -22.21
N VAL A 18 23.38 8.53 -21.07
CA VAL A 18 23.54 9.98 -20.98
C VAL A 18 25.03 10.33 -20.99
N PRO A 19 25.57 10.95 -22.06
CA PRO A 19 26.98 11.30 -22.11
C PRO A 19 27.34 12.32 -21.02
N ALA A 20 28.45 12.12 -20.32
CA ALA A 20 28.91 13.04 -19.28
C ALA A 20 28.98 14.48 -19.76
N ARG A 21 29.42 14.70 -21.03
CA ARG A 21 29.47 16.04 -21.63
C ARG A 21 28.11 16.75 -21.65
N ALA A 22 27.02 16.01 -21.91
CA ALA A 22 25.65 16.56 -21.89
C ALA A 22 25.26 16.97 -20.48
N VAL A 23 25.54 16.10 -19.49
CA VAL A 23 25.25 16.39 -18.08
C VAL A 23 25.96 17.66 -17.61
N PHE A 24 27.25 17.82 -17.95
CA PHE A 24 28.00 19.03 -17.61
C PHE A 24 27.44 20.26 -18.30
N PHE A 25 27.13 20.18 -19.59
CA PHE A 25 26.59 21.29 -20.35
C PHE A 25 25.24 21.76 -19.78
N ASP A 26 24.28 20.86 -19.67
CA ASP A 26 22.94 21.19 -19.19
C ASP A 26 22.93 21.71 -17.76
N SER A 27 23.71 21.07 -16.86
CA SER A 27 23.83 21.51 -15.48
C SER A 27 24.44 22.90 -15.36
N THR A 28 25.42 23.21 -16.20
CA THR A 28 26.06 24.54 -16.24
C THR A 28 25.08 25.61 -16.76
N GLU A 29 24.35 25.32 -17.83
CA GLU A 29 23.37 26.26 -18.40
C GLU A 29 22.18 26.49 -17.44
N ILE A 30 21.66 25.46 -16.79
CA ILE A 30 20.65 25.61 -15.75
C ILE A 30 21.15 26.46 -14.58
N ALA A 31 22.39 26.22 -14.14
CA ALA A 31 23.00 26.99 -13.06
C ALA A 31 23.20 28.48 -13.42
N LYS A 32 23.54 28.79 -14.68
CA LYS A 32 23.60 30.19 -15.18
C LYS A 32 22.22 30.82 -15.20
N LYS A 33 21.20 30.10 -15.72
CA LYS A 33 19.85 30.61 -15.91
C LYS A 33 19.12 30.87 -14.58
N LEU A 34 19.30 30.00 -13.59
CA LEU A 34 18.65 30.11 -12.27
C LEU A 34 19.50 30.87 -11.23
N GLY A 35 20.72 31.20 -11.54
CA GLY A 35 21.65 31.92 -10.70
C GLY A 35 22.47 32.94 -11.50
N HIS A 36 23.79 32.80 -11.44
CA HIS A 36 24.74 33.62 -12.18
C HIS A 36 26.01 32.83 -12.53
N GLN A 37 26.94 33.45 -13.29
CA GLN A 37 28.14 32.80 -13.79
C GLN A 37 29.01 32.15 -12.67
N GLY A 38 29.04 32.73 -11.46
CA GLY A 38 29.75 32.16 -10.32
C GLY A 38 29.14 30.84 -9.84
N VAL A 39 27.79 30.74 -9.82
CA VAL A 39 27.08 29.52 -9.50
C VAL A 39 27.39 28.41 -10.53
N ALA A 40 27.41 28.76 -11.81
CA ALA A 40 27.74 27.83 -12.86
C ALA A 40 29.19 27.28 -12.74
N LYS A 41 30.17 28.15 -12.44
CA LYS A 41 31.55 27.74 -12.16
C LYS A 41 31.63 26.79 -10.97
N PHE A 42 30.91 27.10 -9.88
CA PHE A 42 30.85 26.24 -8.69
C PHE A 42 30.27 24.86 -9.02
N VAL A 43 29.11 24.80 -9.67
CA VAL A 43 28.46 23.52 -10.08
C VAL A 43 29.43 22.69 -10.96
N THR A 44 30.02 23.31 -11.97
CA THR A 44 30.98 22.63 -12.85
C THR A 44 32.20 22.12 -12.08
N GLY A 45 32.73 22.91 -11.13
CA GLY A 45 33.86 22.51 -10.28
C GLY A 45 33.54 21.29 -9.42
N VAL A 46 32.36 21.30 -8.75
CA VAL A 46 31.90 20.17 -7.92
C VAL A 46 31.72 18.90 -8.76
N LEU A 47 31.06 18.99 -9.92
CA LEU A 47 30.85 17.83 -10.79
C LEU A 47 32.17 17.26 -11.35
N ARG A 48 33.11 18.13 -11.76
CA ARG A 48 34.45 17.69 -12.20
C ARG A 48 35.23 17.01 -11.08
N GLN A 49 35.13 17.55 -9.85
CA GLN A 49 35.78 16.94 -8.69
C GLN A 49 35.16 15.56 -8.40
N ALA A 50 33.81 15.44 -8.38
CA ALA A 50 33.13 14.18 -8.18
C ALA A 50 33.53 13.13 -9.22
N GLN A 51 33.59 13.51 -10.50
CA GLN A 51 34.01 12.60 -11.58
C GLN A 51 35.48 12.14 -11.45
N ARG A 52 36.36 13.03 -10.98
CA ARG A 52 37.80 12.75 -10.86
C ARG A 52 38.15 11.92 -9.61
N SER A 53 37.54 12.25 -8.47
CA SER A 53 37.83 11.58 -7.17
C SER A 53 37.04 10.29 -6.96
N GLY A 54 36.04 10.02 -7.81
CA GLY A 54 35.02 9.02 -7.53
C GLY A 54 34.06 9.47 -6.43
N TYR A 55 33.17 8.58 -6.08
CA TYR A 55 32.19 8.80 -4.99
C TYR A 55 32.69 8.08 -3.75
N PRO A 56 32.46 8.66 -2.54
CA PRO A 56 32.81 7.99 -1.30
C PRO A 56 32.13 6.61 -1.22
N ASP A 57 32.89 5.59 -0.83
CA ASP A 57 32.32 4.27 -0.58
C ASP A 57 31.50 4.31 0.72
N PRO A 58 30.18 4.06 0.68
CA PRO A 58 29.34 4.03 1.88
C PRO A 58 29.82 3.02 2.93
N MET A 59 30.55 1.97 2.52
CA MET A 59 31.08 0.97 3.44
C MET A 59 32.15 1.50 4.39
N THR A 60 32.76 2.64 4.10
CA THR A 60 33.71 3.32 4.98
C THR A 60 33.06 4.07 6.14
N ILE A 61 31.73 4.20 6.15
CA ILE A 61 31.00 4.89 7.23
C ILE A 61 31.01 4.01 8.48
N ALA A 62 31.59 4.55 9.57
CA ALA A 62 31.77 3.82 10.82
C ALA A 62 30.43 3.49 11.52
N ASP A 63 29.50 4.44 11.58
CA ASP A 63 28.18 4.24 12.18
C ASP A 63 27.34 3.27 11.32
N PRO A 64 26.98 2.07 11.82
CA PRO A 64 26.25 1.07 11.05
C PRO A 64 24.84 1.54 10.65
N ILE A 65 24.18 2.37 11.46
CA ILE A 65 22.86 2.92 11.15
C ILE A 65 22.96 3.93 10.02
N GLN A 66 23.93 4.85 10.07
CA GLN A 66 24.15 5.80 8.98
C GLN A 66 24.58 5.09 7.69
N ARG A 67 25.45 4.10 7.81
CA ARG A 67 25.85 3.27 6.66
C ARG A 67 24.64 2.61 6.01
N LEU A 68 23.78 1.94 6.80
CA LEU A 68 22.57 1.30 6.29
C LEU A 68 21.57 2.31 5.70
N ALA A 69 21.42 3.48 6.33
CA ALA A 69 20.57 4.56 5.83
C ALA A 69 21.03 5.06 4.45
N ILE A 70 22.32 5.25 4.26
CA ILE A 70 22.88 5.73 2.99
C ILE A 70 22.83 4.64 1.92
N THR A 71 23.23 3.41 2.23
CA THR A 71 23.24 2.29 1.26
C THR A 71 21.83 1.91 0.79
N SER A 72 20.83 2.05 1.66
CA SER A 72 19.42 1.78 1.32
C SER A 72 18.65 3.03 0.85
N SER A 73 19.30 4.19 0.78
CA SER A 73 18.63 5.49 0.50
C SER A 73 17.40 5.69 1.39
N THR A 74 17.54 5.45 2.70
CA THR A 74 16.44 5.50 3.68
C THR A 74 16.79 6.49 4.79
N PRO A 75 15.87 7.35 5.26
CA PRO A 75 16.13 8.26 6.37
C PRO A 75 16.54 7.53 7.64
N VAL A 76 17.50 8.10 8.38
CA VAL A 76 18.04 7.50 9.61
C VAL A 76 16.95 7.20 10.64
N TRP A 77 15.93 8.07 10.77
CA TRP A 77 14.84 7.84 11.71
C TRP A 77 14.07 6.55 11.40
N LEU A 78 13.82 6.26 10.11
CA LEU A 78 13.09 5.05 9.69
C LEU A 78 13.94 3.80 9.89
N VAL A 79 15.24 3.86 9.61
CA VAL A 79 16.18 2.75 9.91
C VAL A 79 16.18 2.44 11.41
N LYS A 80 16.34 3.46 12.26
CA LYS A 80 16.30 3.30 13.72
C LYS A 80 14.99 2.69 14.21
N LYS A 81 13.87 3.18 13.66
CA LYS A 81 12.53 2.68 14.02
C LYS A 81 12.36 1.21 13.66
N LEU A 82 12.68 0.82 12.42
CA LEU A 82 12.57 -0.58 11.99
C LEU A 82 13.51 -1.50 12.79
N GLN A 83 14.74 -1.06 13.08
CA GLN A 83 15.67 -1.85 13.91
C GLN A 83 15.15 -2.03 15.34
N ALA A 84 14.59 -1.00 15.94
CA ALA A 84 14.02 -1.09 17.30
C ALA A 84 12.82 -2.05 17.35
N GLN A 85 12.03 -2.15 16.28
CA GLN A 85 10.83 -2.99 16.22
C GLN A 85 11.12 -4.43 15.75
N LEU A 86 12.05 -4.64 14.83
CA LEU A 86 12.23 -5.88 14.08
C LEU A 86 13.64 -6.49 14.21
N GLY A 87 14.57 -5.76 14.83
CA GLY A 87 15.98 -6.14 14.90
C GLY A 87 16.76 -5.85 13.61
N GLU A 88 18.07 -5.94 13.68
CA GLU A 88 18.99 -5.57 12.59
C GLU A 88 18.81 -6.43 11.33
N THR A 89 18.75 -7.74 11.50
CA THR A 89 18.70 -8.69 10.39
C THR A 89 17.44 -8.52 9.54
N LYS A 90 16.26 -8.42 10.17
CA LYS A 90 14.99 -8.24 9.45
C LYS A 90 14.94 -6.86 8.79
N THR A 91 15.41 -5.83 9.48
CA THR A 91 15.50 -4.47 8.93
C THR A 91 16.36 -4.42 7.67
N ALA A 92 17.55 -5.02 7.69
CA ALA A 92 18.43 -5.06 6.52
C ALA A 92 17.76 -5.74 5.31
N LYS A 93 17.04 -6.86 5.52
CA LYS A 93 16.28 -7.56 4.46
C LYS A 93 15.17 -6.68 3.89
N ILE A 94 14.38 -6.03 4.74
CA ILE A 94 13.32 -5.10 4.32
C ILE A 94 13.93 -3.97 3.49
N LEU A 95 14.99 -3.33 3.98
CA LEU A 95 15.63 -2.19 3.30
C LEU A 95 16.26 -2.57 1.95
N ALA A 96 16.74 -3.81 1.81
CA ALA A 96 17.17 -4.34 0.52
C ALA A 96 15.96 -4.54 -0.42
N ALA A 97 14.86 -5.12 0.06
CA ALA A 97 13.67 -5.40 -0.71
C ALA A 97 12.96 -4.14 -1.21
N ILE A 98 12.84 -3.10 -0.39
CA ILE A 98 12.12 -1.86 -0.78
C ILE A 98 12.78 -1.06 -1.91
N ASN A 99 14.02 -1.37 -2.25
CA ASN A 99 14.74 -0.75 -3.37
C ASN A 99 14.71 -1.59 -4.65
N GLN A 100 14.10 -2.78 -4.61
CA GLN A 100 13.90 -3.60 -5.82
C GLN A 100 12.62 -3.16 -6.55
N PRO A 101 12.57 -3.31 -7.88
CA PRO A 101 11.35 -3.04 -8.64
C PRO A 101 10.18 -3.88 -8.10
N ALA A 102 9.01 -3.26 -7.93
CA ALA A 102 7.81 -3.98 -7.58
C ALA A 102 7.28 -4.74 -8.80
N HIS A 103 6.86 -5.98 -8.60
CA HIS A 103 6.13 -6.70 -9.65
C HIS A 103 4.72 -6.13 -9.86
N ALA A 104 4.14 -6.39 -11.02
CA ALA A 104 2.74 -6.08 -11.31
C ALA A 104 1.86 -7.23 -10.83
N SER A 105 0.75 -6.90 -10.18
CA SER A 105 -0.23 -7.89 -9.74
C SER A 105 -1.65 -7.47 -10.10
N ILE A 106 -2.47 -8.46 -10.45
CA ILE A 106 -3.86 -8.29 -10.83
C ILE A 106 -4.75 -9.23 -10.03
N ARG A 107 -5.91 -8.73 -9.60
CA ARG A 107 -6.96 -9.52 -9.00
C ARG A 107 -8.02 -9.88 -10.04
N VAL A 108 -8.28 -11.16 -10.17
CA VAL A 108 -9.32 -11.71 -11.05
C VAL A 108 -10.71 -11.28 -10.56
N ASN A 109 -11.58 -10.90 -11.47
CA ASN A 109 -13.00 -10.74 -11.20
C ASN A 109 -13.68 -12.12 -11.28
N THR A 110 -13.88 -12.74 -10.13
CA THR A 110 -14.40 -14.12 -10.02
C THR A 110 -15.89 -14.23 -10.38
N THR A 111 -16.61 -13.11 -10.52
CA THR A 111 -17.97 -13.10 -11.04
C THR A 111 -18.03 -13.27 -12.57
N LYS A 112 -16.91 -13.05 -13.26
CA LYS A 112 -16.82 -13.10 -14.73
C LYS A 112 -15.91 -14.22 -15.26
N THR A 113 -14.86 -14.59 -14.52
CA THR A 113 -13.85 -15.54 -15.01
C THR A 113 -13.12 -16.21 -13.85
N THR A 114 -12.26 -17.17 -14.17
CA THR A 114 -11.37 -17.82 -13.18
C THR A 114 -9.91 -17.40 -13.41
N ALA A 115 -9.07 -17.57 -12.39
CA ALA A 115 -7.64 -17.28 -12.50
C ALA A 115 -6.97 -18.08 -13.61
N ALA A 116 -7.31 -19.36 -13.73
CA ALA A 116 -6.77 -20.24 -14.77
C ALA A 116 -7.19 -19.79 -16.19
N ALA A 117 -8.45 -19.43 -16.39
CA ALA A 117 -8.95 -18.96 -17.69
C ALA A 117 -8.31 -17.62 -18.08
N LEU A 118 -8.22 -16.67 -17.12
CA LEU A 118 -7.58 -15.38 -17.35
C LEU A 118 -6.08 -15.51 -17.61
N LEU A 119 -5.38 -16.36 -16.86
CA LEU A 119 -3.96 -16.66 -17.09
C LEU A 119 -3.74 -17.15 -18.52
N LYS A 120 -4.53 -18.14 -18.97
CA LYS A 120 -4.46 -18.66 -20.34
C LYS A 120 -4.71 -17.58 -21.41
N ALA A 121 -5.66 -16.68 -21.17
CA ALA A 121 -5.98 -15.60 -22.10
C ALA A 121 -4.86 -14.54 -22.21
N LEU A 122 -4.23 -14.21 -21.09
CA LEU A 122 -3.20 -13.17 -21.04
C LEU A 122 -1.78 -13.69 -21.33
N GLN A 123 -1.51 -14.97 -21.18
CA GLN A 123 -0.17 -15.56 -21.32
C GLN A 123 0.50 -15.32 -22.69
N PRO A 124 -0.21 -15.25 -23.83
CA PRO A 124 0.40 -14.88 -25.12
C PRO A 124 1.01 -13.46 -25.14
N GLN A 125 0.41 -12.52 -24.42
CA GLN A 125 0.87 -11.13 -24.32
C GLN A 125 1.85 -10.95 -23.16
N PHE A 126 1.70 -11.74 -22.09
CA PHE A 126 2.52 -11.68 -20.85
C PHE A 126 3.04 -13.08 -20.49
N PRO A 127 4.06 -13.59 -21.19
CA PRO A 127 4.54 -14.98 -20.99
C PRO A 127 5.03 -15.29 -19.56
N ALA A 128 5.47 -14.25 -18.82
CA ALA A 128 5.94 -14.38 -17.44
C ALA A 128 4.81 -14.23 -16.39
N LEU A 129 3.55 -14.06 -16.82
CA LEU A 129 2.40 -14.01 -15.91
C LEU A 129 2.21 -15.40 -15.27
N LYS A 130 1.99 -15.45 -13.97
CA LYS A 130 1.80 -16.67 -13.19
C LYS A 130 0.82 -16.45 -12.04
N GLU A 131 0.35 -17.52 -11.43
CA GLU A 131 -0.50 -17.47 -10.25
C GLU A 131 0.24 -16.85 -9.06
N SER A 132 -0.51 -16.10 -8.24
CA SER A 132 -0.02 -15.54 -6.98
C SER A 132 0.28 -16.64 -5.95
N PRO A 133 1.41 -16.57 -5.24
CA PRO A 133 1.66 -17.44 -4.09
C PRO A 133 0.77 -17.10 -2.88
N LEU A 134 0.22 -15.89 -2.78
CA LEU A 134 -0.54 -15.41 -1.63
C LEU A 134 -2.03 -15.72 -1.71
N THR A 135 -2.60 -15.74 -2.91
CA THR A 135 -4.06 -15.85 -3.07
C THR A 135 -4.43 -16.56 -4.38
N PRO A 136 -5.50 -17.38 -4.40
CA PRO A 136 -5.94 -18.06 -5.64
C PRO A 136 -6.60 -17.11 -6.64
N VAL A 137 -6.95 -15.89 -6.24
CA VAL A 137 -7.58 -14.89 -7.12
C VAL A 137 -6.59 -13.88 -7.69
N GLY A 138 -5.29 -14.06 -7.43
CA GLY A 138 -4.22 -13.17 -7.87
C GLY A 138 -3.38 -13.76 -8.99
N LEU A 139 -2.95 -12.93 -9.94
CA LEU A 139 -1.89 -13.25 -10.90
C LEU A 139 -0.80 -12.18 -10.81
N VAL A 140 0.46 -12.58 -11.03
CA VAL A 140 1.64 -11.71 -10.92
C VAL A 140 2.54 -11.80 -12.15
N ALA A 141 3.13 -10.67 -12.53
CA ALA A 141 4.10 -10.57 -13.60
C ALA A 141 5.27 -9.66 -13.17
N PRO A 142 6.49 -9.87 -13.67
CA PRO A 142 7.63 -8.99 -13.38
C PRO A 142 7.40 -7.52 -13.77
N GLY A 143 6.49 -7.29 -14.73
CA GLY A 143 6.11 -5.98 -15.24
C GLY A 143 5.17 -6.13 -16.43
N GLY A 144 4.92 -5.03 -17.13
CA GLY A 144 4.04 -5.00 -18.30
C GLY A 144 2.87 -4.03 -18.13
N HIS A 145 2.29 -3.60 -19.25
CA HIS A 145 1.16 -2.66 -19.25
C HIS A 145 -0.19 -3.42 -19.18
N LEU A 146 -0.38 -4.18 -18.09
CA LEU A 146 -1.58 -4.99 -17.87
C LEU A 146 -2.88 -4.15 -17.93
N ALA A 147 -2.88 -2.93 -17.41
CA ALA A 147 -4.06 -2.05 -17.47
C ALA A 147 -4.47 -1.59 -18.89
N GLY A 148 -3.66 -1.87 -19.91
CA GLY A 148 -3.94 -1.52 -21.30
C GLY A 148 -4.60 -2.62 -22.12
N THR A 149 -4.97 -3.75 -21.53
CA THR A 149 -5.56 -4.88 -22.26
C THR A 149 -7.07 -4.72 -22.41
N ARG A 150 -7.64 -5.47 -23.38
CA ARG A 150 -9.10 -5.57 -23.56
C ARG A 150 -9.76 -6.23 -22.34
N GLU A 151 -9.13 -7.26 -21.79
CA GLU A 151 -9.62 -8.00 -20.62
C GLU A 151 -9.73 -7.09 -19.38
N PHE A 152 -8.82 -6.11 -19.23
CA PHE A 152 -8.94 -5.07 -18.20
C PHE A 152 -10.13 -4.14 -18.46
N ALA A 153 -10.28 -3.67 -19.70
CA ALA A 153 -11.41 -2.80 -20.09
C ALA A 153 -12.76 -3.52 -19.93
N ASP A 154 -12.82 -4.81 -20.26
CA ASP A 154 -14.02 -5.68 -20.10
C ASP A 154 -14.27 -6.08 -18.63
N GLY A 155 -13.42 -5.65 -17.69
CA GLY A 155 -13.60 -5.86 -16.26
C GLY A 155 -13.35 -7.30 -15.79
N LEU A 156 -12.55 -8.10 -16.52
CA LEU A 156 -12.19 -9.45 -16.09
C LEU A 156 -11.20 -9.46 -14.93
N TYR A 157 -10.53 -8.34 -14.69
CA TYR A 157 -9.62 -8.14 -13.57
C TYR A 157 -9.40 -6.65 -13.22
N THR A 158 -8.75 -6.43 -12.12
CA THR A 158 -8.28 -5.10 -11.71
C THR A 158 -6.85 -5.14 -11.18
N MET A 159 -6.15 -4.00 -11.26
CA MET A 159 -4.82 -3.87 -10.66
C MET A 159 -4.96 -3.81 -9.13
N GLN A 160 -4.31 -4.71 -8.43
CA GLN A 160 -4.25 -4.70 -6.97
C GLN A 160 -3.02 -5.46 -6.49
N ASP A 161 -2.37 -4.97 -5.43
CA ASP A 161 -1.29 -5.70 -4.80
C ASP A 161 -1.80 -6.95 -4.09
N GLU A 162 -1.01 -8.02 -4.09
CA GLU A 162 -1.37 -9.31 -3.53
C GLU A 162 -1.68 -9.24 -2.03
N SER A 163 -0.90 -8.46 -1.26
CA SER A 163 -1.14 -8.25 0.16
C SER A 163 -2.50 -7.61 0.43
N SER A 164 -2.90 -6.66 -0.43
CA SER A 164 -4.20 -6.00 -0.39
C SER A 164 -5.36 -6.93 -0.77
N MET A 165 -5.09 -7.99 -1.56
CA MET A 165 -6.11 -9.01 -1.89
C MET A 165 -6.50 -9.90 -0.70
N LEU A 166 -5.69 -9.93 0.37
CA LEU A 166 -5.98 -10.73 1.57
C LEU A 166 -7.07 -10.09 2.46
N VAL A 167 -7.40 -8.81 2.23
CA VAL A 167 -8.32 -8.06 3.09
C VAL A 167 -9.78 -8.54 2.95
N ALA A 168 -10.31 -8.65 1.75
CA ALA A 168 -11.72 -9.04 1.58
C ALA A 168 -12.03 -10.45 2.11
N PRO A 169 -11.18 -11.48 1.89
CA PRO A 169 -11.36 -12.79 2.51
C PRO A 169 -11.37 -12.75 4.04
N SER A 170 -10.61 -11.85 4.67
CA SER A 170 -10.53 -11.74 6.13
C SER A 170 -11.81 -11.26 6.79
N LEU A 171 -12.74 -10.67 6.03
CA LEU A 171 -14.06 -10.24 6.50
C LEU A 171 -15.06 -11.40 6.61
N ASP A 172 -14.84 -12.52 5.93
CA ASP A 172 -15.79 -13.65 5.89
C ASP A 172 -17.18 -13.23 5.43
N VAL A 173 -17.23 -12.52 4.28
CA VAL A 173 -18.45 -11.93 3.73
C VAL A 173 -19.39 -13.02 3.24
N GLN A 174 -20.67 -12.93 3.62
CA GLN A 174 -21.75 -13.80 3.14
C GLN A 174 -22.59 -13.07 2.07
N PRO A 175 -23.26 -13.80 1.17
CA PRO A 175 -23.97 -13.20 0.02
C PRO A 175 -24.95 -12.08 0.38
N GLY A 176 -25.68 -12.18 1.50
CA GLY A 176 -26.68 -11.19 1.94
C GLY A 176 -26.18 -10.10 2.89
N ASP A 177 -24.86 -10.04 3.19
CA ASP A 177 -24.31 -9.12 4.17
C ASP A 177 -24.45 -7.64 3.80
N GLN A 178 -24.74 -6.80 4.79
CA GLN A 178 -24.57 -5.37 4.72
C GLN A 178 -23.13 -5.03 5.18
N VAL A 179 -22.31 -4.57 4.25
CA VAL A 179 -20.88 -4.32 4.50
C VAL A 179 -20.59 -2.82 4.46
N LEU A 180 -19.80 -2.32 5.41
CA LEU A 180 -19.22 -0.98 5.37
C LEU A 180 -17.74 -1.06 4.99
N ASP A 181 -17.34 -0.32 3.95
CA ASP A 181 -15.93 0.00 3.64
C ASP A 181 -15.71 1.48 3.98
N ALA A 182 -15.13 1.75 5.15
CA ALA A 182 -15.08 3.08 5.74
C ALA A 182 -14.06 4.03 5.08
N CYS A 183 -13.06 3.51 4.33
CA CYS A 183 -12.00 4.28 3.68
C CYS A 183 -11.70 3.71 2.29
N ALA A 184 -12.72 3.73 1.42
CA ALA A 184 -12.84 2.82 0.29
C ALA A 184 -11.96 3.13 -0.93
N ALA A 185 -11.53 4.39 -1.13
CA ALA A 185 -10.86 4.77 -2.37
C ALA A 185 -9.48 4.12 -2.56
N PRO A 186 -9.17 3.74 -3.79
CA PRO A 186 -9.88 3.93 -5.07
C PRO A 186 -10.94 2.85 -5.40
N GLY A 187 -11.35 2.00 -4.48
CA GLY A 187 -12.37 0.97 -4.67
C GLY A 187 -11.85 -0.45 -4.91
N GLY A 188 -10.55 -0.67 -4.78
CA GLY A 188 -9.96 -1.99 -4.99
C GLY A 188 -10.47 -3.04 -4.00
N LYS A 189 -10.52 -2.71 -2.70
CA LYS A 189 -11.05 -3.59 -1.65
C LYS A 189 -12.57 -3.65 -1.69
N THR A 190 -13.25 -2.52 -1.89
CA THR A 190 -14.70 -2.42 -2.10
C THR A 190 -15.18 -3.38 -3.17
N THR A 191 -14.57 -3.34 -4.37
CA THR A 191 -14.93 -4.21 -5.48
C THR A 191 -14.52 -5.67 -5.25
N HIS A 192 -13.57 -5.95 -4.35
CA HIS A 192 -13.28 -7.32 -3.94
C HIS A 192 -14.36 -7.88 -3.01
N ILE A 193 -14.79 -7.08 -2.03
CA ILE A 193 -15.91 -7.40 -1.15
C ILE A 193 -17.19 -7.64 -1.98
N ALA A 194 -17.47 -6.76 -2.94
CA ALA A 194 -18.64 -6.84 -3.80
C ALA A 194 -18.73 -8.14 -4.60
N GLN A 195 -17.62 -8.83 -4.90
CA GLN A 195 -17.62 -10.12 -5.57
C GLN A 195 -18.22 -11.26 -4.73
N TYR A 196 -18.28 -11.12 -3.40
CA TYR A 196 -18.89 -12.09 -2.50
C TYR A 196 -20.38 -11.82 -2.23
N LEU A 197 -20.87 -10.62 -2.57
CA LEU A 197 -22.22 -10.17 -2.30
C LEU A 197 -23.18 -10.56 -3.44
N ASP A 198 -24.42 -10.86 -3.05
CA ASP A 198 -25.52 -11.15 -3.95
C ASP A 198 -26.64 -10.10 -3.74
N PRO A 199 -26.90 -9.21 -4.71
CA PRO A 199 -27.95 -8.21 -4.59
C PRO A 199 -29.35 -8.80 -4.45
N ASP A 200 -29.60 -9.99 -5.01
CA ASP A 200 -30.89 -10.67 -4.91
C ASP A 200 -31.18 -11.18 -3.48
N GLN A 201 -30.11 -11.36 -2.68
CA GLN A 201 -30.19 -11.66 -1.25
C GLN A 201 -30.09 -10.38 -0.38
N GLY A 202 -30.06 -9.19 -1.00
CA GLY A 202 -29.93 -7.91 -0.33
C GLY A 202 -28.51 -7.51 0.00
N GLY A 203 -27.50 -8.30 -0.42
CA GLY A 203 -26.09 -8.04 -0.15
C GLY A 203 -25.60 -6.74 -0.79
N ARG A 204 -24.96 -5.88 0.01
CA ARG A 204 -24.50 -4.57 -0.45
C ARG A 204 -23.28 -4.11 0.33
N VAL A 205 -22.37 -3.38 -0.34
CA VAL A 205 -21.28 -2.64 0.32
C VAL A 205 -21.53 -1.14 0.21
N THR A 206 -21.57 -0.46 1.39
CA THR A 206 -21.53 0.98 1.53
C THR A 206 -20.08 1.39 1.59
N ALA A 207 -19.63 2.18 0.62
CA ALA A 207 -18.22 2.58 0.46
C ALA A 207 -18.06 4.07 0.70
N LEU A 208 -17.24 4.46 1.68
CA LEU A 208 -17.05 5.85 2.08
C LEU A 208 -15.66 6.35 1.68
N ASP A 209 -15.57 7.59 1.25
CA ASP A 209 -14.32 8.35 1.19
C ASP A 209 -14.61 9.83 1.43
N LEU A 210 -13.65 10.52 2.05
CA LEU A 210 -13.75 11.95 2.37
C LEU A 210 -13.83 12.85 1.12
N HIS A 211 -13.31 12.40 -0.02
CA HIS A 211 -13.15 13.22 -1.22
C HIS A 211 -14.05 12.77 -2.38
N ALA A 212 -14.87 13.69 -2.91
CA ALA A 212 -15.80 13.42 -3.99
C ALA A 212 -15.15 12.88 -5.29
N ASN A 213 -13.93 13.32 -5.61
CA ASN A 213 -13.18 12.81 -6.75
C ASN A 213 -12.77 11.34 -6.56
N LYS A 214 -12.49 10.93 -5.33
CA LYS A 214 -12.18 9.55 -4.99
C LYS A 214 -13.42 8.65 -4.99
N VAL A 215 -14.54 9.15 -4.51
CA VAL A 215 -15.84 8.44 -4.60
C VAL A 215 -16.19 8.14 -6.06
N ARG A 216 -15.96 9.08 -6.98
CA ARG A 216 -16.14 8.83 -8.43
C ARG A 216 -15.25 7.70 -8.95
N LEU A 217 -14.02 7.55 -8.45
CA LEU A 217 -13.15 6.42 -8.83
C LEU A 217 -13.69 5.08 -8.35
N ILE A 218 -14.27 5.03 -7.14
CA ILE A 218 -14.94 3.82 -6.63
C ILE A 218 -16.07 3.42 -7.57
N GLN A 219 -16.94 4.37 -7.93
CA GLN A 219 -18.07 4.14 -8.84
C GLN A 219 -17.63 3.67 -10.23
N GLN A 220 -16.60 4.31 -10.79
CA GLN A 220 -16.02 3.92 -12.09
C GLN A 220 -15.44 2.50 -12.07
N ASN A 221 -14.73 2.15 -11.00
CA ASN A 221 -14.18 0.80 -10.85
C ASN A 221 -15.28 -0.25 -10.65
N ALA A 222 -16.30 0.04 -9.84
CA ALA A 222 -17.45 -0.85 -9.66
C ALA A 222 -18.17 -1.09 -11.00
N LYS A 223 -18.47 -0.04 -11.76
CA LYS A 223 -19.11 -0.12 -13.07
C LYS A 223 -18.26 -0.91 -14.08
N ARG A 224 -16.96 -0.66 -14.18
CA ARG A 224 -16.08 -1.40 -15.11
C ARG A 224 -16.05 -2.90 -14.80
N LEU A 225 -16.21 -3.27 -13.54
CA LEU A 225 -16.21 -4.67 -13.07
C LEU A 225 -17.62 -5.29 -13.05
N ASP A 226 -18.69 -4.57 -13.45
CA ASP A 226 -20.12 -4.97 -13.36
C ASP A 226 -20.52 -5.36 -11.91
N LEU A 227 -20.16 -4.50 -10.96
CA LEU A 227 -20.44 -4.66 -9.52
C LEU A 227 -21.17 -3.43 -8.95
N ASP A 228 -21.60 -2.48 -9.79
CA ASP A 228 -22.22 -1.23 -9.37
C ASP A 228 -23.64 -1.39 -8.81
N ASP A 229 -24.30 -2.50 -9.11
CA ASP A 229 -25.60 -2.90 -8.53
C ASP A 229 -25.55 -3.16 -7.02
N ARG A 230 -24.36 -3.50 -6.49
CA ARG A 230 -24.11 -3.85 -5.08
C ARG A 230 -23.14 -2.92 -4.35
N VAL A 231 -22.69 -1.83 -5.00
CA VAL A 231 -21.78 -0.83 -4.42
C VAL A 231 -22.48 0.52 -4.28
N ALA A 232 -22.68 1.00 -3.05
CA ALA A 232 -23.18 2.33 -2.73
C ALA A 232 -22.04 3.22 -2.24
N ALA A 233 -21.46 4.04 -3.14
CA ALA A 233 -20.35 4.92 -2.81
C ALA A 233 -20.83 6.33 -2.40
N GLN A 234 -20.34 6.85 -1.26
CA GLN A 234 -20.76 8.11 -0.65
C GLN A 234 -19.58 8.96 -0.21
N VAL A 235 -19.73 10.29 -0.31
CA VAL A 235 -18.77 11.23 0.29
C VAL A 235 -19.10 11.37 1.77
N MET A 236 -18.22 10.87 2.64
CA MET A 236 -18.41 10.96 4.09
C MET A 236 -17.07 10.83 4.81
N ASP A 237 -16.91 11.56 5.89
CA ASP A 237 -15.84 11.35 6.84
C ASP A 237 -16.16 10.13 7.72
N ALA A 238 -15.33 9.10 7.67
CA ALA A 238 -15.52 7.87 8.45
C ALA A 238 -15.57 8.09 9.96
N ARG A 239 -15.05 9.21 10.45
CA ARG A 239 -15.16 9.62 11.87
C ARG A 239 -16.58 10.06 12.26
N GLN A 240 -17.51 10.12 11.33
CA GLN A 240 -18.91 10.51 11.53
C GLN A 240 -19.89 9.35 11.27
N VAL A 241 -19.41 8.13 11.11
CA VAL A 241 -20.26 6.96 10.79
C VAL A 241 -21.33 6.74 11.85
N ALA A 242 -20.98 6.77 13.14
CA ALA A 242 -21.93 6.59 14.25
C ALA A 242 -23.06 7.66 14.29
N ALA A 243 -22.82 8.84 13.72
CA ALA A 243 -23.83 9.89 13.67
C ALA A 243 -24.77 9.78 12.46
N ASN A 244 -24.38 8.98 11.43
CA ASN A 244 -25.09 8.91 10.15
C ASN A 244 -25.73 7.53 9.88
N PHE A 245 -25.32 6.49 10.61
CA PHE A 245 -25.88 5.15 10.50
C PHE A 245 -26.40 4.70 11.85
N ALA A 246 -27.47 3.92 11.85
CA ALA A 246 -28.02 3.35 13.08
C ALA A 246 -27.02 2.35 13.70
N ALA A 247 -27.12 2.12 15.00
CA ALA A 247 -26.38 1.06 15.66
C ALA A 247 -26.72 -0.29 14.99
N GLU A 248 -25.73 -1.19 14.92
CA GLU A 248 -25.92 -2.55 14.41
C GLU A 248 -26.47 -2.62 12.97
N SER A 249 -26.08 -1.64 12.10
CA SER A 249 -26.49 -1.59 10.70
C SER A 249 -25.72 -2.55 9.79
N PHE A 250 -24.50 -2.92 10.17
CA PHE A 250 -23.59 -3.67 9.30
C PHE A 250 -23.22 -5.03 9.87
N ASP A 251 -23.20 -6.04 9.01
CA ASP A 251 -22.73 -7.39 9.33
C ASP A 251 -21.19 -7.46 9.36
N LYS A 252 -20.56 -6.70 8.45
CA LYS A 252 -19.10 -6.64 8.30
C LYS A 252 -18.66 -5.18 8.13
N ILE A 253 -17.50 -4.84 8.69
CA ILE A 253 -16.89 -3.52 8.53
C ILE A 253 -15.43 -3.68 8.12
N LEU A 254 -15.02 -2.99 7.07
CA LEU A 254 -13.63 -2.78 6.69
C LEU A 254 -13.21 -1.36 7.08
N VAL A 255 -12.11 -1.26 7.80
CA VAL A 255 -11.35 -0.02 8.00
C VAL A 255 -9.97 -0.20 7.38
N ASP A 256 -9.86 0.03 6.05
CA ASP A 256 -8.56 0.15 5.37
C ASP A 256 -8.03 1.56 5.61
N ALA A 257 -7.41 1.74 6.77
CA ALA A 257 -7.22 3.04 7.37
C ALA A 257 -6.23 3.94 6.61
N PRO A 258 -6.46 5.28 6.59
CA PRO A 258 -5.44 6.20 6.14
C PRO A 258 -4.19 6.03 7.00
N CYS A 259 -3.05 5.80 6.35
CA CYS A 259 -1.79 5.49 7.02
C CYS A 259 -0.59 6.17 6.36
N SER A 260 0.59 6.02 6.94
CA SER A 260 1.83 6.59 6.40
C SER A 260 2.19 6.04 5.01
N GLY A 261 1.73 4.83 4.68
CA GLY A 261 2.05 4.17 3.42
C GLY A 261 3.48 3.62 3.35
N LEU A 262 4.19 3.48 4.48
CA LEU A 262 5.58 3.00 4.53
C LEU A 262 5.76 1.58 3.95
N GLY A 263 4.69 0.82 3.79
CA GLY A 263 4.70 -0.47 3.08
C GLY A 263 4.76 -0.34 1.56
N LEU A 264 4.43 0.83 1.01
CA LEU A 264 4.35 1.09 -0.44
C LEU A 264 5.64 1.69 -1.03
N ILE A 265 6.73 1.76 -0.28
CA ILE A 265 7.97 2.45 -0.68
C ILE A 265 8.52 1.92 -2.02
N ARG A 266 8.36 0.64 -2.33
CA ARG A 266 8.77 0.06 -3.63
C ARG A 266 8.06 0.70 -4.81
N ARG A 267 6.81 1.10 -4.64
CA ARG A 267 5.97 1.72 -5.69
C ARG A 267 6.03 3.23 -5.65
N LYS A 268 6.27 3.81 -4.47
CA LYS A 268 6.27 5.25 -4.19
C LYS A 268 7.48 5.60 -3.33
N PRO A 269 8.70 5.60 -3.90
CA PRO A 269 9.94 5.80 -3.13
C PRO A 269 10.02 7.17 -2.44
N GLU A 270 9.27 8.17 -2.92
CA GLU A 270 9.16 9.48 -2.29
C GLU A 270 8.59 9.44 -0.87
N ILE A 271 7.82 8.42 -0.51
CA ILE A 271 7.29 8.24 0.85
C ILE A 271 8.40 8.25 1.89
N LYS A 272 9.59 7.70 1.59
CA LYS A 272 10.76 7.73 2.47
C LYS A 272 11.08 9.13 2.98
N TYR A 273 10.88 10.16 2.16
CA TYR A 273 11.33 11.52 2.40
C TYR A 273 10.21 12.51 2.72
N THR A 274 8.95 12.12 2.45
CA THR A 274 7.78 12.95 2.71
C THR A 274 7.14 12.69 4.07
N LYS A 275 7.53 11.59 4.73
CA LYS A 275 7.03 11.22 6.07
C LYS A 275 8.04 11.54 7.16
N GLN A 276 7.51 11.94 8.32
CA GLN A 276 8.27 12.24 9.53
C GLN A 276 7.73 11.39 10.70
N PRO A 277 8.51 11.19 11.78
CA PRO A 277 8.06 10.42 12.94
C PRO A 277 6.75 10.93 13.57
N GLU A 278 6.52 12.24 13.55
CA GLU A 278 5.36 12.91 14.12
C GLU A 278 4.07 12.58 13.36
N ASP A 279 4.17 12.30 12.04
CA ASP A 279 3.03 11.92 11.21
C ASP A 279 2.39 10.61 11.70
N LEU A 280 3.19 9.68 12.23
CA LEU A 280 2.70 8.38 12.71
C LEU A 280 1.73 8.55 13.88
N GLN A 281 2.04 9.43 14.83
CA GLN A 281 1.17 9.71 15.98
C GLN A 281 -0.12 10.42 15.56
N HIS A 282 -0.03 11.33 14.57
CA HIS A 282 -1.20 12.01 14.04
C HIS A 282 -2.13 11.02 13.32
N LEU A 283 -1.58 10.13 12.49
CA LEU A 283 -2.33 9.11 11.78
C LEU A 283 -2.96 8.10 12.73
N GLN A 284 -2.25 7.67 13.79
CA GLN A 284 -2.80 6.81 14.83
C GLN A 284 -4.08 7.38 15.46
N LYS A 285 -4.09 8.68 15.79
CA LYS A 285 -5.28 9.35 16.33
C LYS A 285 -6.46 9.32 15.35
N ILE A 286 -6.19 9.52 14.06
CA ILE A 286 -7.23 9.44 13.02
C ILE A 286 -7.76 8.01 12.90
N GLN A 287 -6.88 7.02 12.91
CA GLN A 287 -7.22 5.60 12.80
C GLN A 287 -8.11 5.15 13.97
N LEU A 288 -7.76 5.53 15.19
CA LEU A 288 -8.58 5.27 16.38
C LEU A 288 -9.94 5.96 16.29
N ALA A 289 -9.99 7.24 15.93
CA ALA A 289 -11.25 7.97 15.79
C ALA A 289 -12.19 7.35 14.71
N ILE A 290 -11.65 6.74 13.66
CA ILE A 290 -12.43 6.00 12.68
C ILE A 290 -12.97 4.70 13.31
N LEU A 291 -12.11 3.92 13.97
CA LEU A 291 -12.51 2.68 14.64
C LEU A 291 -13.59 2.93 15.68
N ASP A 292 -13.43 3.94 16.54
CA ASP A 292 -14.42 4.35 17.55
C ASP A 292 -15.77 4.72 16.91
N SER A 293 -15.74 5.38 15.75
CA SER A 293 -16.96 5.80 15.03
C SER A 293 -17.69 4.65 14.36
N VAL A 294 -16.97 3.65 13.82
CA VAL A 294 -17.62 2.52 13.16
C VAL A 294 -18.07 1.43 14.11
N ALA A 295 -17.43 1.28 15.28
CA ALA A 295 -17.67 0.21 16.23
C ALA A 295 -19.15 0.01 16.62
N PRO A 296 -19.93 1.05 16.99
CA PRO A 296 -21.33 0.85 17.40
C PRO A 296 -22.24 0.44 16.25
N THR A 297 -21.84 0.64 15.00
CA THR A 297 -22.65 0.31 13.81
C THR A 297 -22.48 -1.15 13.36
N LEU A 298 -21.50 -1.88 13.92
CA LEU A 298 -21.32 -3.31 13.67
C LEU A 298 -22.33 -4.11 14.52
N LYS A 299 -23.01 -5.08 13.93
CA LYS A 299 -23.89 -6.01 14.64
C LYS A 299 -23.10 -6.86 15.65
N ILE A 300 -23.80 -7.32 16.70
CA ILE A 300 -23.25 -8.35 17.60
C ILE A 300 -23.00 -9.62 16.78
N GLY A 301 -21.84 -10.25 16.95
CA GLY A 301 -21.36 -11.36 16.12
C GLY A 301 -20.74 -10.92 14.79
N GLY A 302 -20.87 -9.65 14.44
CA GLY A 302 -20.27 -9.08 13.23
C GLY A 302 -18.74 -9.03 13.29
N ARG A 303 -18.12 -8.93 12.11
CA ARG A 303 -16.65 -8.90 11.95
C ARG A 303 -16.19 -7.55 11.45
N LEU A 304 -15.19 -6.98 12.13
CA LEU A 304 -14.44 -5.80 11.73
C LEU A 304 -13.04 -6.22 11.29
N THR A 305 -12.63 -5.83 10.10
CA THR A 305 -11.25 -5.95 9.65
C THR A 305 -10.61 -4.58 9.59
N TYR A 306 -9.50 -4.42 10.32
CA TYR A 306 -8.62 -3.26 10.26
C TYR A 306 -7.41 -3.60 9.39
N SER A 307 -7.07 -2.72 8.44
CA SER A 307 -5.89 -2.91 7.58
C SER A 307 -5.16 -1.61 7.30
N THR A 308 -3.85 -1.73 7.05
CA THR A 308 -2.98 -0.62 6.66
C THR A 308 -1.90 -1.09 5.68
N CYS A 309 -1.45 -0.20 4.81
CA CYS A 309 -0.29 -0.42 3.96
C CYS A 309 1.00 0.16 4.58
N THR A 310 1.24 -0.11 5.86
CA THR A 310 2.44 0.32 6.59
C THR A 310 3.10 -0.81 7.37
N MET A 311 4.35 -0.58 7.80
CA MET A 311 5.17 -1.60 8.48
C MET A 311 5.42 -1.28 9.95
N VAL A 312 4.91 -0.15 10.45
CA VAL A 312 5.24 0.34 11.80
C VAL A 312 4.15 0.02 12.80
N LYS A 313 4.54 -0.34 14.03
CA LYS A 313 3.63 -0.78 15.09
C LYS A 313 2.63 0.29 15.51
N GLU A 314 3.05 1.55 15.49
CA GLU A 314 2.24 2.70 15.90
C GLU A 314 0.93 2.81 15.15
N GLU A 315 0.91 2.39 13.87
CA GLU A 315 -0.27 2.41 13.02
C GLU A 315 -0.94 1.02 12.90
N ASN A 316 -0.33 -0.02 13.47
CA ASN A 316 -0.75 -1.41 13.35
C ASN A 316 -1.14 -1.99 14.72
N GLN A 317 -0.24 -2.72 15.37
CA GLN A 317 -0.49 -3.42 16.62
C GLN A 317 -0.90 -2.48 17.76
N ASP A 318 -0.31 -1.28 17.83
CA ASP A 318 -0.60 -0.32 18.89
C ASP A 318 -2.02 0.27 18.75
N VAL A 319 -2.49 0.47 17.50
CA VAL A 319 -3.89 0.88 17.22
C VAL A 319 -4.85 -0.21 17.68
N VAL A 320 -4.61 -1.46 17.28
CA VAL A 320 -5.48 -2.59 17.64
C VAL A 320 -5.51 -2.80 19.17
N ALA A 321 -4.35 -2.74 19.83
CA ALA A 321 -4.25 -2.89 21.29
C ALA A 321 -5.01 -1.77 22.02
N HIS A 322 -4.87 -0.52 21.56
CA HIS A 322 -5.59 0.62 22.14
C HIS A 322 -7.10 0.48 21.96
N PHE A 323 -7.55 0.15 20.76
CA PHE A 323 -8.97 -0.06 20.47
C PHE A 323 -9.56 -1.17 21.35
N LEU A 324 -8.91 -2.32 21.49
CA LEU A 324 -9.39 -3.42 22.34
C LEU A 324 -9.41 -3.06 23.83
N ALA A 325 -8.51 -2.21 24.30
CA ALA A 325 -8.50 -1.74 25.68
C ALA A 325 -9.68 -0.81 25.99
N THR A 326 -10.19 -0.08 24.99
CA THR A 326 -11.33 0.84 25.15
C THR A 326 -12.67 0.25 24.73
N HIS A 327 -12.65 -0.88 24.00
CA HIS A 327 -13.84 -1.58 23.49
C HIS A 327 -13.83 -3.05 23.93
N PRO A 328 -14.16 -3.34 25.20
CA PRO A 328 -14.12 -4.71 25.76
C PRO A 328 -15.16 -5.65 25.16
N GLU A 329 -16.10 -5.15 24.37
CA GLU A 329 -17.05 -5.91 23.58
C GLU A 329 -16.43 -6.52 22.30
N PHE A 330 -15.21 -6.14 21.93
CA PHE A 330 -14.49 -6.71 20.79
C PHE A 330 -13.43 -7.71 21.23
N GLU A 331 -13.27 -8.75 20.43
CA GLU A 331 -12.23 -9.78 20.57
C GLU A 331 -11.44 -9.89 19.28
N GLN A 332 -10.11 -9.90 19.37
CA GLN A 332 -9.25 -10.17 18.21
C GLN A 332 -9.24 -11.67 17.88
N VAL A 333 -9.46 -12.00 16.62
CA VAL A 333 -9.48 -13.36 16.10
C VAL A 333 -8.43 -13.54 15.00
N PRO A 334 -8.02 -14.79 14.69
CA PRO A 334 -7.12 -15.04 13.58
C PRO A 334 -7.67 -14.52 12.25
N VAL A 335 -6.77 -13.97 11.43
CA VAL A 335 -7.10 -13.46 10.08
C VAL A 335 -7.35 -14.65 9.16
N LEU A 336 -8.52 -14.66 8.50
CA LEU A 336 -8.86 -15.66 7.50
C LEU A 336 -8.15 -15.37 6.18
N THR A 337 -7.58 -16.41 5.57
CA THR A 337 -6.94 -16.36 4.25
C THR A 337 -7.39 -17.51 3.38
N LEU A 338 -7.44 -17.29 2.05
CA LEU A 338 -7.86 -18.32 1.10
C LEU A 338 -6.80 -19.40 0.85
N LYS A 339 -5.55 -19.16 1.24
CA LYS A 339 -4.42 -20.09 1.21
C LYS A 339 -3.64 -19.98 2.52
N PRO A 340 -3.05 -21.08 3.03
CA PRO A 340 -2.06 -20.99 4.11
C PRO A 340 -0.85 -20.15 3.69
N LEU A 341 -0.41 -19.27 4.55
CA LEU A 341 0.74 -18.41 4.32
C LEU A 341 1.93 -18.90 5.18
N ALA A 342 3.05 -19.22 4.55
CA ALA A 342 4.22 -19.77 5.24
C ALA A 342 5.03 -18.71 5.99
N LYS A 343 4.95 -17.43 5.54
CA LYS A 343 5.69 -16.30 6.13
C LYS A 343 4.71 -15.23 6.56
N THR A 344 4.32 -15.24 7.82
CA THR A 344 3.47 -14.21 8.43
C THR A 344 4.03 -13.84 9.79
N HIS A 345 3.71 -12.66 10.25
CA HIS A 345 4.13 -12.13 11.54
C HIS A 345 2.93 -11.53 12.27
N GLY A 346 3.05 -11.36 13.60
CA GLY A 346 2.08 -10.61 14.39
C GLY A 346 0.78 -11.35 14.74
N ALA A 347 0.77 -12.69 14.75
CA ALA A 347 -0.43 -13.46 15.13
C ALA A 347 -1.01 -12.99 16.50
N PRO A 348 -2.36 -12.88 16.63
CA PRO A 348 -3.40 -13.34 15.70
C PRO A 348 -3.65 -12.42 14.49
N ALA A 349 -3.05 -11.22 14.42
CA ALA A 349 -3.01 -10.40 13.21
C ALA A 349 -2.10 -11.00 12.15
N LEU A 350 -2.17 -10.45 10.95
CA LEU A 350 -1.31 -10.80 9.83
C LEU A 350 -0.48 -9.58 9.45
N GLN A 351 0.84 -9.68 9.58
CA GLN A 351 1.79 -8.68 9.11
C GLN A 351 2.65 -9.29 8.01
N LEU A 352 2.75 -8.61 6.88
CA LEU A 352 3.67 -8.92 5.78
C LEU A 352 4.69 -7.79 5.63
N PHE A 353 5.92 -8.16 5.32
CA PHE A 353 6.99 -7.24 4.97
C PHE A 353 7.43 -7.46 3.52
N PRO A 354 8.03 -6.46 2.86
CA PRO A 354 8.42 -6.57 1.44
C PRO A 354 9.37 -7.74 1.13
N ASP A 355 10.15 -8.21 2.09
CA ASP A 355 11.07 -9.34 1.95
C ASP A 355 10.43 -10.73 2.17
N ASP A 356 9.14 -10.81 2.55
CA ASP A 356 8.48 -12.09 2.80
C ASP A 356 8.02 -12.77 1.50
N TYR A 357 7.33 -12.02 0.62
CA TYR A 357 6.73 -12.52 -0.63
C TYR A 357 6.97 -11.62 -1.83
N ASP A 358 7.90 -10.68 -1.72
CA ASP A 358 8.15 -9.69 -2.77
C ASP A 358 6.94 -8.79 -3.10
N THR A 359 6.05 -8.59 -2.10
CA THR A 359 4.84 -7.76 -2.16
C THR A 359 4.99 -6.46 -1.36
N ASP A 360 3.94 -5.65 -1.26
CA ASP A 360 3.94 -4.46 -0.42
C ASP A 360 3.92 -4.84 1.07
N GLY A 361 4.46 -3.99 1.94
CA GLY A 361 4.32 -4.15 3.39
C GLY A 361 2.88 -3.87 3.81
N PHE A 362 2.27 -4.80 4.55
CA PHE A 362 0.84 -4.76 4.83
C PHE A 362 0.48 -5.35 6.19
N PHE A 363 -0.57 -4.82 6.83
CA PHE A 363 -1.08 -5.31 8.09
C PHE A 363 -2.59 -5.54 8.02
N ILE A 364 -3.06 -6.63 8.64
CA ILE A 364 -4.48 -6.98 8.76
C ILE A 364 -4.74 -7.49 10.18
N ALA A 365 -5.78 -6.98 10.83
CA ALA A 365 -6.32 -7.52 12.06
C ALA A 365 -7.82 -7.74 11.92
N SER A 366 -8.30 -8.89 12.39
CA SER A 366 -9.73 -9.23 12.40
C SER A 366 -10.25 -9.21 13.84
N LEU A 367 -11.38 -8.55 14.04
CA LEU A 367 -12.04 -8.38 15.32
C LEU A 367 -13.50 -8.85 15.21
N ILE A 368 -14.04 -9.44 16.26
CA ILE A 368 -15.46 -9.81 16.34
C ILE A 368 -16.10 -9.06 17.50
N ARG A 369 -17.26 -8.45 17.28
CA ARG A 369 -18.07 -7.85 18.34
C ARG A 369 -18.85 -8.96 19.07
N ARG A 370 -18.60 -9.13 20.37
CA ARG A 370 -19.20 -10.19 21.19
C ARG A 370 -20.44 -9.75 21.96
N LYS A 371 -20.58 -8.45 22.22
CA LYS A 371 -21.68 -7.86 23.02
C LYS A 371 -22.22 -6.61 22.36
#